data_abc8fd33d2889b6bd0904c4fefa7ebe1
#
_entry.id   abc8fd33d2889b6bd0904c4fefa7ebe1
#
_cell.length_a   1.000
_cell.length_b   1.000
_cell.length_c   1.000
_cell.angle_alpha   90.00
_cell.angle_beta   90.00
_cell.angle_gamma   90.00
#
_symmetry.space_group_name_H-M   'P 1'
#
loop_
_entity.id
_entity.type
_entity.pdbx_description
1 polymer ?
#
loop_
_entity_poly.entity_id
_entity_poly.type
_entity_poly.pdbx_seq_one_letter_code
_entity_poly.pdbx_strand_id
1 'polypeptide(L)'
;MAYVGPMVTLAEQLYLLAEDAATGRPLIDPTHVGRGLGGALLLDLALRRRVALVDSCVVTTSREPTGEPLLDAAHTTIVRQTRTHGPDHWVRHLARGAHAAVQEHLIVIGVLRREDRRILQVIHVHRTRETDGRLHHELLDHLHDAVVLDHTPAPDTAALASLALAVGLDRRLFPRSDRSAVRHRMGEVAARCSDGAWVTSAVTAAVNAADAARGITPSSDAFP
;
A
#
# COMPACT_ATOMS: atom_id res chain seq x y z
N MET A 1 -20.13 19.32 1.71
CA MET A 1 -19.73 19.17 3.11
C MET A 1 -18.56 18.20 3.09
N ALA A 2 -17.30 18.70 3.23
CA ALA A 2 -16.12 17.86 3.16
C ALA A 2 -16.14 16.89 4.34
N TYR A 3 -16.05 15.59 4.06
CA TYR A 3 -15.90 14.57 5.08
C TYR A 3 -14.50 14.71 5.70
N VAL A 4 -14.45 15.17 6.94
CA VAL A 4 -13.24 15.09 7.76
C VAL A 4 -13.25 13.73 8.44
N GLY A 5 -12.99 12.71 7.64
CA GLY A 5 -12.70 11.36 8.16
C GLY A 5 -11.32 11.31 8.82
N PRO A 6 -11.01 10.26 9.57
CA PRO A 6 -9.67 10.08 10.10
C PRO A 6 -8.68 10.12 8.93
N MET A 7 -7.60 10.89 9.08
CA MET A 7 -6.52 10.90 8.09
C MET A 7 -5.90 9.50 8.09
N VAL A 8 -6.13 8.77 6.98
CA VAL A 8 -5.59 7.42 6.81
C VAL A 8 -4.26 7.46 6.05
N THR A 9 -3.30 6.70 6.50
CA THR A 9 -1.98 6.56 5.89
C THR A 9 -2.07 5.84 4.54
N LEU A 10 -1.05 5.97 3.69
CA LEU A 10 -0.97 5.23 2.42
C LEU A 10 -1.04 3.71 2.63
N ALA A 11 -0.52 3.21 3.76
CA ALA A 11 -0.60 1.79 4.10
C ALA A 11 -2.04 1.36 4.37
N GLU A 12 -2.84 2.17 5.05
CA GLU A 12 -4.25 1.91 5.32
C GLU A 12 -5.09 2.00 4.04
N GLN A 13 -4.82 2.99 3.21
CA GLN A 13 -5.48 3.14 1.90
C GLN A 13 -5.19 1.92 1.00
N LEU A 14 -3.92 1.51 0.90
CA LEU A 14 -3.53 0.34 0.12
C LEU A 14 -4.14 -0.96 0.69
N TYR A 15 -4.20 -1.11 2.02
CA TYR A 15 -4.85 -2.24 2.67
C TYR A 15 -6.31 -2.36 2.22
N LEU A 16 -7.08 -1.27 2.34
CA LEU A 16 -8.49 -1.25 1.95
C LEU A 16 -8.69 -1.63 0.48
N LEU A 17 -7.86 -1.11 -0.44
CA LEU A 17 -7.93 -1.45 -1.86
C LEU A 17 -7.46 -2.88 -2.18
N ALA A 18 -6.61 -3.47 -1.34
CA ALA A 18 -6.07 -4.82 -1.54
C ALA A 18 -6.96 -5.94 -0.98
N GLU A 19 -7.99 -5.59 -0.22
CA GLU A 19 -8.94 -6.53 0.35
C GLU A 19 -10.29 -6.45 -0.38
N ASP A 20 -10.93 -7.60 -0.55
CA ASP A 20 -12.31 -7.65 -1.05
C ASP A 20 -13.28 -7.18 0.04
N ALA A 21 -13.96 -6.08 -0.19
CA ALA A 21 -14.83 -5.42 0.79
C ALA A 21 -15.96 -6.34 1.30
N ALA A 22 -16.41 -7.31 0.50
CA ALA A 22 -17.50 -8.22 0.87
C ALA A 22 -17.01 -9.41 1.70
N THR A 23 -15.81 -9.92 1.40
CA THR A 23 -15.28 -11.14 1.99
C THR A 23 -14.14 -10.92 2.98
N GLY A 24 -13.48 -9.73 2.96
CA GLY A 24 -12.28 -9.43 3.72
C GLY A 24 -11.12 -10.37 3.36
N ARG A 25 -11.03 -10.77 2.09
CA ARG A 25 -9.93 -11.61 1.58
C ARG A 25 -9.03 -10.78 0.68
N PRO A 26 -7.72 -11.00 0.73
CA PRO A 26 -6.80 -10.35 -0.19
C PRO A 26 -7.18 -10.59 -1.66
N LEU A 27 -7.21 -9.54 -2.46
CA LEU A 27 -7.46 -9.58 -3.90
C LEU A 27 -6.28 -10.09 -4.72
N ILE A 28 -5.08 -9.99 -4.14
CA ILE A 28 -3.80 -10.43 -4.71
C ILE A 28 -3.04 -11.29 -3.70
N ASP A 29 -1.87 -11.80 -4.08
CA ASP A 29 -1.03 -12.60 -3.20
C ASP A 29 -0.71 -11.87 -1.88
N PRO A 30 -0.92 -12.49 -0.71
CA PRO A 30 -0.66 -11.86 0.59
C PRO A 30 0.78 -11.36 0.76
N THR A 31 1.75 -11.98 0.08
CA THR A 31 3.14 -11.50 0.10
C THR A 31 3.29 -10.18 -0.64
N HIS A 32 2.60 -10.02 -1.77
CA HIS A 32 2.57 -8.77 -2.53
C HIS A 32 1.89 -7.66 -1.71
N VAL A 33 0.75 -7.96 -1.08
CA VAL A 33 0.11 -7.03 -0.13
C VAL A 33 1.09 -6.62 0.96
N GLY A 34 1.74 -7.57 1.63
CA GLY A 34 2.73 -7.27 2.66
C GLY A 34 3.88 -6.37 2.17
N ARG A 35 4.42 -6.64 0.96
CA ARG A 35 5.46 -5.79 0.35
C ARG A 35 4.95 -4.38 0.06
N GLY A 36 3.74 -4.29 -0.47
CA GLY A 36 3.05 -3.01 -0.70
C GLY A 36 2.87 -2.20 0.58
N LEU A 37 2.40 -2.84 1.64
CA LEU A 37 2.19 -2.18 2.94
C LEU A 37 3.52 -1.70 3.54
N GLY A 38 4.58 -2.53 3.48
CA GLY A 38 5.92 -2.12 3.91
C GLY A 38 6.47 -0.94 3.10
N GLY A 39 6.21 -0.94 1.79
CA GLY A 39 6.53 0.18 0.90
C GLY A 39 5.70 1.42 1.18
N ALA A 40 4.40 1.26 1.44
CA ALA A 40 3.50 2.37 1.77
C ALA A 40 3.93 3.11 3.04
N LEU A 41 4.30 2.37 4.09
CA LEU A 41 4.86 2.96 5.32
C LEU A 41 6.14 3.74 5.03
N LEU A 42 7.04 3.18 4.22
CA LEU A 42 8.29 3.83 3.86
C LEU A 42 8.06 5.06 2.98
N LEU A 43 7.12 4.99 2.03
CA LEU A 43 6.77 6.08 1.14
C LEU A 43 6.14 7.26 1.91
N ASP A 44 5.22 6.98 2.82
CA ASP A 44 4.62 7.99 3.68
C ASP A 44 5.67 8.73 4.52
N LEU A 45 6.63 7.99 5.11
CA LEU A 45 7.75 8.58 5.83
C LEU A 45 8.64 9.45 4.93
N ALA A 46 8.85 9.05 3.68
CA ALA A 46 9.61 9.82 2.70
C ALA A 46 8.88 11.12 2.30
N LEU A 47 7.59 11.04 1.99
CA LEU A 47 6.76 12.20 1.65
C LEU A 47 6.67 13.19 2.81
N ARG A 48 6.63 12.70 4.05
CA ARG A 48 6.66 13.51 5.28
C ARG A 48 8.08 13.96 5.67
N ARG A 49 9.09 13.70 4.81
CA ARG A 49 10.49 14.07 5.03
C ARG A 49 11.06 13.56 6.37
N ARG A 50 10.66 12.37 6.78
CA ARG A 50 11.24 11.67 7.95
C ARG A 50 12.41 10.81 7.55
N VAL A 51 12.41 10.33 6.30
CA VAL A 51 13.51 9.57 5.71
C VAL A 51 13.80 10.08 4.29
N ALA A 52 15.02 9.86 3.83
CA ALA A 52 15.44 10.14 2.45
C ALA A 52 16.36 9.04 1.95
N LEU A 53 16.52 8.97 0.61
CA LEU A 53 17.51 8.12 -0.04
C LEU A 53 18.79 8.93 -0.24
N VAL A 54 19.89 8.48 0.37
CA VAL A 54 21.23 9.05 0.21
C VAL A 54 22.21 7.90 -0.07
N ASP A 55 22.98 8.00 -1.13
CA ASP A 55 23.95 6.97 -1.54
C ASP A 55 23.37 5.54 -1.54
N SER A 56 22.16 5.40 -2.12
CA SER A 56 21.41 4.14 -2.18
C SER A 56 21.00 3.55 -0.82
N CYS A 57 21.13 4.32 0.25
CA CYS A 57 20.71 3.95 1.59
C CYS A 57 19.58 4.84 2.10
N VAL A 58 18.66 4.26 2.85
CA VAL A 58 17.62 5.02 3.56
C VAL A 58 18.22 5.61 4.83
N VAL A 59 18.17 6.93 4.94
CA VAL A 59 18.64 7.67 6.10
C VAL A 59 17.51 8.43 6.77
N THR A 60 17.57 8.56 8.08
CA THR A 60 16.64 9.37 8.87
C THR A 60 17.01 10.86 8.71
N THR A 61 16.06 11.68 8.28
CA THR A 61 16.22 13.13 8.10
C THR A 61 15.67 13.94 9.27
N SER A 62 14.69 13.39 10.00
CA SER A 62 14.14 13.96 11.22
C SER A 62 13.77 12.85 12.19
N ARG A 63 13.94 13.08 13.49
CA ARG A 63 13.51 12.17 14.56
C ARG A 63 12.18 12.54 15.19
N GLU A 64 11.57 13.62 14.73
CA GLU A 64 10.28 14.05 15.23
C GLU A 64 9.18 13.04 14.85
N PRO A 65 8.22 12.77 15.74
CA PRO A 65 7.10 11.91 15.45
C PRO A 65 6.25 12.50 14.31
N THR A 66 5.55 11.64 13.60
CA THR A 66 4.59 12.02 12.55
C THR A 66 3.22 12.35 13.13
N GLY A 67 2.93 11.84 14.33
CA GLY A 67 1.63 11.86 14.96
C GLY A 67 0.72 10.71 14.56
N GLU A 68 1.18 9.84 13.65
CA GLU A 68 0.46 8.66 13.19
C GLU A 68 1.10 7.40 13.80
N PRO A 69 0.40 6.62 14.62
CA PRO A 69 0.99 5.51 15.37
C PRO A 69 1.70 4.46 14.49
N LEU A 70 1.13 4.12 13.33
CA LEU A 70 1.72 3.17 12.39
C LEU A 70 3.05 3.68 11.81
N LEU A 71 3.07 4.95 11.42
CA LEU A 71 4.25 5.58 10.85
C LEU A 71 5.33 5.79 11.91
N ASP A 72 4.94 6.16 13.12
CA ASP A 72 5.88 6.38 14.24
C ASP A 72 6.54 5.06 14.68
N ALA A 73 5.80 3.94 14.64
CA ALA A 73 6.36 2.61 14.87
C ALA A 73 7.36 2.20 13.77
N ALA A 74 7.02 2.43 12.49
CA ALA A 74 7.90 2.17 11.36
C ALA A 74 9.14 3.08 11.41
N HIS A 75 8.97 4.37 11.67
CA HIS A 75 10.06 5.34 11.82
C HIS A 75 11.01 4.97 12.97
N THR A 76 10.46 4.63 14.15
CA THR A 76 11.25 4.19 15.30
C THR A 76 12.10 2.95 14.94
N THR A 77 11.55 2.03 14.14
CA THR A 77 12.27 0.85 13.67
C THR A 77 13.48 1.23 12.82
N ILE A 78 13.31 2.23 11.93
CA ILE A 78 14.40 2.74 11.09
C ILE A 78 15.46 3.47 11.94
N VAL A 79 15.02 4.36 12.84
CA VAL A 79 15.91 5.17 13.69
C VAL A 79 16.78 4.32 14.62
N ARG A 80 16.27 3.18 15.10
CA ARG A 80 17.00 2.27 16.01
C ARG A 80 18.09 1.45 15.33
N GLN A 81 18.09 1.36 14.00
CA GLN A 81 19.13 0.63 13.28
C GLN A 81 20.45 1.40 13.29
N THR A 82 21.51 0.69 13.63
CA THR A 82 22.88 1.21 13.66
C THR A 82 23.57 1.16 12.29
N ARG A 83 23.06 0.31 11.40
CA ARG A 83 23.56 0.14 10.02
C ARG A 83 22.61 0.76 9.03
N THR A 84 23.14 1.38 8.00
CA THR A 84 22.38 1.86 6.87
C THR A 84 22.00 0.70 5.95
N HIS A 85 20.79 0.74 5.42
CA HIS A 85 20.28 -0.28 4.52
C HIS A 85 19.57 0.37 3.32
N GLY A 86 19.59 -0.30 2.19
CA GLY A 86 18.87 0.13 1.00
C GLY A 86 17.34 -0.01 1.15
N PRO A 87 16.59 0.64 0.23
CA PRO A 87 15.13 0.64 0.24
C PRO A 87 14.51 -0.77 0.27
N ASP A 88 15.07 -1.67 -0.52
CA ASP A 88 14.64 -3.05 -0.66
C ASP A 88 14.69 -3.84 0.67
N HIS A 89 15.71 -3.59 1.49
CA HIS A 89 15.78 -4.14 2.84
C HIS A 89 14.61 -3.62 3.69
N TRP A 90 14.34 -2.31 3.64
CA TRP A 90 13.31 -1.69 4.45
C TRP A 90 11.90 -2.10 4.04
N VAL A 91 11.62 -2.19 2.74
CA VAL A 91 10.36 -2.73 2.24
C VAL A 91 10.10 -4.13 2.81
N ARG A 92 11.11 -5.03 2.73
CA ARG A 92 10.98 -6.38 3.28
C ARG A 92 10.89 -6.41 4.81
N HIS A 93 11.62 -5.53 5.47
CA HIS A 93 11.63 -5.46 6.93
C HIS A 93 10.29 -4.96 7.48
N LEU A 94 9.78 -3.84 6.96
CA LEU A 94 8.52 -3.25 7.37
C LEU A 94 7.31 -4.11 6.95
N ALA A 95 7.41 -4.89 5.87
CA ALA A 95 6.38 -5.83 5.46
C ALA A 95 6.05 -6.89 6.53
N ARG A 96 7.03 -7.22 7.39
CA ARG A 96 6.82 -8.21 8.44
C ARG A 96 5.87 -7.65 9.51
N GLY A 97 4.67 -8.23 9.57
CA GLY A 97 3.63 -7.80 10.50
C GLY A 97 2.83 -6.57 10.09
N ALA A 98 3.17 -5.91 8.97
CA ALA A 98 2.45 -4.72 8.49
C ALA A 98 0.96 -4.98 8.29
N HIS A 99 0.59 -6.11 7.68
CA HIS A 99 -0.82 -6.46 7.47
C HIS A 99 -1.62 -6.48 8.78
N ALA A 100 -1.10 -7.17 9.79
CA ALA A 100 -1.78 -7.26 11.09
C ALA A 100 -1.81 -5.90 11.81
N ALA A 101 -0.72 -5.13 11.75
CA ALA A 101 -0.64 -3.81 12.38
C ALA A 101 -1.61 -2.81 11.75
N VAL A 102 -1.69 -2.76 10.41
CA VAL A 102 -2.62 -1.91 9.68
C VAL A 102 -4.06 -2.31 9.95
N GLN A 103 -4.36 -3.61 9.89
CA GLN A 103 -5.69 -4.13 10.18
C GLN A 103 -6.15 -3.76 11.60
N GLU A 104 -5.30 -3.94 12.59
CA GLU A 104 -5.62 -3.60 13.98
C GLU A 104 -5.85 -2.09 14.15
N HIS A 105 -5.02 -1.27 13.52
CA HIS A 105 -5.20 0.18 13.58
C HIS A 105 -6.51 0.62 12.94
N LEU A 106 -6.87 0.08 11.77
CA LEU A 106 -8.16 0.34 11.11
C LEU A 106 -9.36 -0.10 11.98
N ILE A 107 -9.20 -1.16 12.79
CA ILE A 107 -10.23 -1.55 13.77
C ILE A 107 -10.31 -0.53 14.91
N VAL A 108 -9.17 -0.10 15.44
CA VAL A 108 -9.12 0.88 16.54
C VAL A 108 -9.78 2.21 16.14
N ILE A 109 -9.54 2.68 14.92
CA ILE A 109 -10.16 3.93 14.41
C ILE A 109 -11.58 3.73 13.85
N GLY A 110 -12.13 2.49 13.92
CA GLY A 110 -13.50 2.19 13.58
C GLY A 110 -13.80 2.05 12.08
N VAL A 111 -12.79 2.06 11.22
CA VAL A 111 -12.94 1.84 9.76
C VAL A 111 -13.26 0.38 9.48
N LEU A 112 -12.64 -0.54 10.21
CA LEU A 112 -12.93 -1.96 10.17
C LEU A 112 -13.59 -2.44 11.45
N ARG A 113 -14.37 -3.50 11.34
CA ARG A 113 -14.92 -4.24 12.47
C ARG A 113 -14.61 -5.73 12.35
N ARG A 114 -14.44 -6.40 13.49
CA ARG A 114 -14.34 -7.87 13.53
C ARG A 114 -15.73 -8.47 13.42
N GLU A 115 -15.91 -9.41 12.52
CA GLU A 115 -17.11 -10.23 12.42
C GLU A 115 -16.75 -11.68 12.76
N ASP A 116 -17.34 -12.20 13.82
CA ASP A 116 -17.26 -13.60 14.16
C ASP A 116 -18.34 -14.36 13.40
N ARG A 117 -17.98 -15.13 12.39
CA ARG A 117 -18.89 -16.06 11.73
C ARG A 117 -18.66 -17.48 12.22
N ARG A 118 -19.71 -18.10 12.75
CA ARG A 118 -19.74 -19.54 13.00
C ARG A 118 -20.13 -20.25 11.70
N ILE A 119 -19.18 -20.97 11.13
CA ILE A 119 -19.44 -21.86 10.00
C ILE A 119 -19.62 -23.27 10.58
N LEU A 120 -20.76 -23.92 10.25
CA LEU A 120 -21.11 -25.27 10.69
C LEU A 120 -21.06 -25.49 12.21
N GLN A 121 -21.40 -24.49 13.01
CA GLN A 121 -21.46 -24.51 14.50
C GLN A 121 -20.12 -24.85 15.20
N VAL A 122 -19.07 -25.20 14.50
CA VAL A 122 -17.79 -25.69 15.05
C VAL A 122 -16.59 -24.81 14.71
N ILE A 123 -16.57 -24.13 13.55
CA ILE A 123 -15.42 -23.35 13.11
C ILE A 123 -15.70 -21.86 13.32
N HIS A 124 -14.96 -21.23 14.22
CA HIS A 124 -14.96 -19.78 14.38
C HIS A 124 -14.03 -19.18 13.33
N VAL A 125 -14.57 -18.42 12.39
CA VAL A 125 -13.79 -17.66 11.40
C VAL A 125 -13.90 -16.18 11.77
N HIS A 126 -12.79 -15.61 12.21
CA HIS A 126 -12.68 -14.17 12.41
C HIS A 126 -12.49 -13.52 11.05
N ARG A 127 -13.38 -12.65 10.67
CA ARG A 127 -13.27 -11.83 9.46
C ARG A 127 -13.29 -10.36 9.85
N THR A 128 -12.57 -9.56 9.09
CA THR A 128 -12.64 -8.11 9.19
C THR A 128 -13.47 -7.58 8.03
N ARG A 129 -14.30 -6.60 8.29
CA ARG A 129 -15.15 -5.98 7.28
C ARG A 129 -15.19 -4.48 7.51
N GLU A 130 -15.27 -3.72 6.41
CA GLU A 130 -15.48 -2.27 6.51
C GLU A 130 -16.81 -1.95 7.20
N THR A 131 -16.79 -0.89 8.01
CA THR A 131 -17.96 -0.49 8.80
C THR A 131 -19.06 0.09 7.90
N ASP A 132 -18.71 0.95 6.93
CA ASP A 132 -19.66 1.59 6.00
C ASP A 132 -19.23 1.55 4.52
N GLY A 133 -18.01 1.11 4.20
CA GLY A 133 -17.47 1.03 2.85
C GLY A 133 -17.23 2.37 2.15
N ARG A 134 -17.50 3.48 2.82
CA ARG A 134 -17.42 4.82 2.21
C ARG A 134 -15.99 5.15 1.79
N LEU A 135 -15.02 4.93 2.67
CA LEU A 135 -13.63 5.23 2.41
C LEU A 135 -13.07 4.41 1.22
N HIS A 136 -13.44 3.15 1.15
CA HIS A 136 -13.08 2.29 0.01
C HIS A 136 -13.61 2.84 -1.32
N HIS A 137 -14.88 3.27 -1.35
CA HIS A 137 -15.45 3.86 -2.56
C HIS A 137 -14.77 5.19 -2.93
N GLU A 138 -14.51 6.06 -1.97
CA GLU A 138 -13.79 7.32 -2.22
C GLU A 138 -12.40 7.08 -2.80
N LEU A 139 -11.65 6.10 -2.29
CA LEU A 139 -10.34 5.73 -2.83
C LEU A 139 -10.43 5.21 -4.26
N LEU A 140 -11.43 4.36 -4.56
CA LEU A 140 -11.68 3.87 -5.90
C LEU A 140 -12.08 4.99 -6.86
N ASP A 141 -12.93 5.90 -6.44
CA ASP A 141 -13.39 7.04 -7.24
C ASP A 141 -12.21 7.97 -7.59
N HIS A 142 -11.36 8.30 -6.62
CA HIS A 142 -10.16 9.11 -6.88
C HIS A 142 -9.20 8.45 -7.88
N LEU A 143 -9.00 7.13 -7.75
CA LEU A 143 -8.18 6.39 -8.72
C LEU A 143 -8.85 6.32 -10.09
N HIS A 144 -10.16 6.11 -10.14
CA HIS A 144 -10.92 6.08 -11.38
C HIS A 144 -10.85 7.44 -12.10
N ASP A 145 -11.06 8.53 -11.39
CA ASP A 145 -10.97 9.88 -11.93
C ASP A 145 -9.58 10.17 -12.54
N ALA A 146 -8.52 9.76 -11.85
CA ALA A 146 -7.15 9.96 -12.32
C ALA A 146 -6.79 9.06 -13.52
N VAL A 147 -7.24 7.79 -13.50
CA VAL A 147 -6.80 6.77 -14.47
C VAL A 147 -7.72 6.70 -15.69
N VAL A 148 -9.05 6.85 -15.49
CA VAL A 148 -10.04 6.68 -16.56
C VAL A 148 -10.52 8.02 -17.13
N LEU A 149 -10.76 9.02 -16.26
CA LEU A 149 -11.26 10.34 -16.67
C LEU A 149 -10.15 11.36 -16.94
N ASP A 150 -8.90 10.99 -16.81
CA ASP A 150 -7.74 11.85 -17.06
C ASP A 150 -7.67 13.11 -16.18
N HIS A 151 -8.27 13.06 -14.99
CA HIS A 151 -8.17 14.15 -14.04
C HIS A 151 -6.77 14.20 -13.40
N THR A 152 -6.33 15.41 -13.06
CA THR A 152 -5.06 15.59 -12.34
C THR A 152 -5.16 15.01 -10.95
N PRO A 153 -4.38 13.97 -10.60
CA PRO A 153 -4.46 13.34 -9.30
C PRO A 153 -3.90 14.23 -8.18
N ALA A 154 -4.47 14.10 -6.99
CA ALA A 154 -3.83 14.58 -5.77
C ALA A 154 -2.51 13.80 -5.51
N PRO A 155 -1.52 14.38 -4.79
CA PRO A 155 -0.26 13.69 -4.49
C PRO A 155 -0.44 12.31 -3.85
N ASP A 156 -1.37 12.18 -2.91
CA ASP A 156 -1.67 10.92 -2.23
C ASP A 156 -2.27 9.88 -3.20
N THR A 157 -3.12 10.31 -4.13
CA THR A 157 -3.67 9.45 -5.18
C THR A 157 -2.57 8.95 -6.12
N ALA A 158 -1.61 9.81 -6.48
CA ALA A 158 -0.46 9.42 -7.30
C ALA A 158 0.44 8.40 -6.57
N ALA A 159 0.70 8.62 -5.29
CA ALA A 159 1.46 7.70 -4.44
C ALA A 159 0.75 6.35 -4.32
N LEU A 160 -0.56 6.35 -4.07
CA LEU A 160 -1.39 5.15 -3.98
C LEU A 160 -1.43 4.38 -5.31
N ALA A 161 -1.57 5.08 -6.44
CA ALA A 161 -1.52 4.48 -7.77
C ALA A 161 -0.17 3.80 -8.04
N SER A 162 0.93 4.43 -7.64
CA SER A 162 2.28 3.88 -7.79
C SER A 162 2.47 2.57 -7.02
N LEU A 163 1.98 2.53 -5.78
CA LEU A 163 2.01 1.33 -4.94
C LEU A 163 1.11 0.23 -5.47
N ALA A 164 -0.13 0.58 -5.86
CA ALA A 164 -1.09 -0.37 -6.43
C ALA A 164 -0.55 -1.04 -7.71
N LEU A 165 0.11 -0.25 -8.57
CA LEU A 165 0.78 -0.76 -9.77
C LEU A 165 1.95 -1.67 -9.43
N ALA A 166 2.80 -1.29 -8.47
CA ALA A 166 3.97 -2.05 -8.06
C ALA A 166 3.63 -3.44 -7.48
N VAL A 167 2.47 -3.59 -6.82
CA VAL A 167 2.02 -4.87 -6.28
C VAL A 167 1.11 -5.67 -7.22
N GLY A 168 0.80 -5.11 -8.42
CA GLY A 168 -0.06 -5.78 -9.41
C GLY A 168 -1.55 -5.75 -9.10
N LEU A 169 -2.00 -4.74 -8.35
CA LEU A 169 -3.39 -4.56 -7.96
C LEU A 169 -4.23 -3.93 -9.09
N ASP A 170 -3.59 -3.29 -10.08
CA ASP A 170 -4.20 -2.68 -11.27
C ASP A 170 -5.26 -3.58 -11.92
N ARG A 171 -4.97 -4.88 -12.05
CA ARG A 171 -5.87 -5.87 -12.67
C ARG A 171 -7.15 -6.12 -11.88
N ARG A 172 -7.14 -5.88 -10.58
CA ARG A 172 -8.27 -6.09 -9.69
C ARG A 172 -9.12 -4.83 -9.54
N LEU A 173 -8.47 -3.67 -9.55
CA LEU A 173 -9.16 -2.39 -9.43
C LEU A 173 -9.95 -2.02 -10.71
N PHE A 174 -9.43 -2.39 -11.89
CA PHE A 174 -10.04 -2.05 -13.18
C PHE A 174 -10.37 -3.30 -14.04
N PRO A 175 -11.23 -4.21 -13.57
CA PRO A 175 -11.43 -5.52 -14.21
C PRO A 175 -12.14 -5.44 -15.56
N ARG A 176 -12.85 -4.34 -15.86
CA ARG A 176 -13.64 -4.13 -17.09
C ARG A 176 -12.95 -3.21 -18.10
N SER A 177 -11.81 -2.65 -17.78
CA SER A 177 -11.07 -1.72 -18.63
C SER A 177 -10.00 -2.42 -19.43
N ASP A 178 -9.56 -1.79 -20.53
CA ASP A 178 -8.40 -2.27 -21.29
C ASP A 178 -7.15 -2.26 -20.39
N ARG A 179 -6.53 -3.43 -20.25
CA ARG A 179 -5.39 -3.65 -19.37
C ARG A 179 -4.19 -2.76 -19.72
N SER A 180 -3.91 -2.68 -21.02
CA SER A 180 -2.75 -1.93 -21.50
C SER A 180 -2.93 -0.44 -21.24
N ALA A 181 -4.11 0.09 -21.58
CA ALA A 181 -4.47 1.48 -21.37
C ALA A 181 -4.45 1.85 -19.88
N VAL A 182 -5.07 1.02 -19.00
CA VAL A 182 -5.06 1.25 -17.55
C VAL A 182 -3.65 1.24 -17.00
N ARG A 183 -2.84 0.25 -17.36
CA ARG A 183 -1.47 0.13 -16.86
C ARG A 183 -0.59 1.29 -17.31
N HIS A 184 -0.71 1.70 -18.57
CA HIS A 184 -0.02 2.88 -19.10
C HIS A 184 -0.44 4.13 -18.31
N ARG A 185 -1.74 4.35 -18.17
CA ARG A 185 -2.27 5.52 -17.48
C ARG A 185 -1.92 5.54 -15.99
N MET A 186 -2.00 4.40 -15.30
CA MET A 186 -1.51 4.28 -13.91
C MET A 186 -0.01 4.60 -13.81
N GLY A 187 0.80 4.21 -14.80
CA GLY A 187 2.21 4.59 -14.89
C GLY A 187 2.41 6.09 -14.99
N GLU A 188 1.63 6.79 -15.82
CA GLU A 188 1.68 8.25 -15.94
C GLU A 188 1.26 8.96 -14.63
N VAL A 189 0.20 8.46 -13.98
CA VAL A 189 -0.25 8.95 -12.67
C VAL A 189 0.84 8.73 -11.62
N ALA A 190 1.43 7.53 -11.57
CA ALA A 190 2.50 7.17 -10.64
C ALA A 190 3.77 8.02 -10.82
N ALA A 191 4.11 8.39 -12.06
CA ALA A 191 5.25 9.24 -12.37
C ALA A 191 5.16 10.64 -11.73
N ARG A 192 3.97 11.08 -11.34
CA ARG A 192 3.76 12.34 -10.61
C ARG A 192 4.20 12.25 -9.14
N CYS A 193 4.42 11.04 -8.61
CA CYS A 193 5.00 10.80 -7.28
C CYS A 193 6.53 10.67 -7.38
N SER A 194 7.21 11.69 -7.91
CA SER A 194 8.65 11.66 -8.16
C SER A 194 9.49 11.46 -6.89
N ASP A 195 9.11 12.12 -5.79
CA ASP A 195 9.83 12.08 -4.51
C ASP A 195 9.84 10.68 -3.88
N GLY A 196 8.89 9.82 -4.27
CA GLY A 196 8.76 8.45 -3.77
C GLY A 196 9.14 7.35 -4.77
N ALA A 197 9.60 7.69 -5.97
CA ALA A 197 9.86 6.72 -7.03
C ALA A 197 10.85 5.62 -6.63
N TRP A 198 11.85 5.92 -5.81
CA TRP A 198 12.80 4.95 -5.28
C TRP A 198 12.16 3.90 -4.36
N VAL A 199 11.10 4.27 -3.62
CA VAL A 199 10.34 3.32 -2.80
C VAL A 199 9.55 2.38 -3.69
N THR A 200 8.86 2.92 -4.69
CA THR A 200 8.04 2.13 -5.61
C THR A 200 8.90 1.12 -6.40
N SER A 201 10.10 1.54 -6.84
CA SER A 201 11.07 0.64 -7.47
C SER A 201 11.49 -0.49 -6.51
N ALA A 202 11.73 -0.19 -5.24
CA ALA A 202 12.06 -1.20 -4.23
C ALA A 202 10.90 -2.16 -3.94
N VAL A 203 9.64 -1.68 -3.94
CA VAL A 203 8.46 -2.54 -3.82
C VAL A 203 8.38 -3.50 -5.00
N THR A 204 8.51 -2.99 -6.22
CA THR A 204 8.49 -3.81 -7.44
C THR A 204 9.59 -4.88 -7.41
N ALA A 205 10.82 -4.50 -7.05
CA ALA A 205 11.93 -5.44 -6.91
C ALA A 205 11.65 -6.51 -5.85
N ALA A 206 11.07 -6.14 -4.70
CA ALA A 206 10.75 -7.07 -3.63
C ALA A 206 9.62 -8.04 -4.00
N VAL A 207 8.63 -7.59 -4.79
CA VAL A 207 7.55 -8.41 -5.35
C VAL A 207 8.12 -9.42 -6.35
N ASN A 208 8.89 -8.95 -7.33
CA ASN A 208 9.51 -9.80 -8.34
C ASN A 208 10.43 -10.86 -7.73
N ALA A 209 11.20 -10.50 -6.69
CA ALA A 209 12.05 -11.45 -5.97
C ALA A 209 11.22 -12.51 -5.23
N ALA A 210 10.05 -12.15 -4.70
CA ALA A 210 9.16 -13.11 -4.06
C ALA A 210 8.53 -14.09 -5.07
N ASP A 211 8.20 -13.62 -6.26
CA ASP A 211 7.68 -14.46 -7.36
C ASP A 211 8.76 -15.40 -7.89
N ALA A 212 9.96 -14.90 -8.13
CA ALA A 212 11.09 -15.72 -8.56
C ALA A 212 11.42 -16.84 -7.57
N ALA A 213 11.35 -16.55 -6.27
CA ALA A 213 11.58 -17.56 -5.22
C ALA A 213 10.51 -18.67 -5.22
N ARG A 214 9.36 -18.45 -5.82
CA ARG A 214 8.26 -19.43 -5.99
C ARG A 214 8.23 -20.09 -7.37
N GLY A 215 9.19 -19.78 -8.25
CA GLY A 215 9.23 -20.27 -9.61
C GLY A 215 8.17 -19.63 -10.53
N ILE A 216 7.58 -18.51 -10.13
CA ILE A 216 6.67 -17.74 -10.95
C ILE A 216 7.51 -16.79 -11.82
N THR A 217 7.57 -17.07 -13.13
CA THR A 217 8.23 -16.15 -14.06
C THR A 217 7.40 -14.88 -14.20
N PRO A 218 7.99 -13.69 -14.07
CA PRO A 218 7.27 -12.46 -14.34
C PRO A 218 6.75 -12.49 -15.79
N SER A 219 5.47 -12.17 -15.98
CA SER A 219 4.92 -12.01 -17.34
C SER A 219 5.74 -10.97 -18.08
N SER A 220 6.13 -11.29 -19.31
CA SER A 220 7.03 -10.52 -20.18
C SER A 220 6.50 -9.14 -20.61
N ASP A 221 5.46 -8.63 -19.97
CA ASP A 221 4.85 -7.31 -20.20
C ASP A 221 5.51 -6.19 -19.35
N ALA A 222 6.72 -6.42 -18.85
CA ALA A 222 7.52 -5.40 -18.20
C ALA A 222 8.16 -4.52 -19.28
N PHE A 223 7.70 -3.30 -19.37
CA PHE A 223 8.19 -2.10 -20.04
C PHE A 223 9.34 -2.21 -21.06
N PRO A 224 9.18 -1.56 -22.21
CA PRO A 224 10.33 -1.06 -22.97
C PRO A 224 10.95 0.14 -22.27
#